data_ed050ff338b8eaef6956cdb08681d3d0
#
_entry.id   ed050ff338b8eaef6956cdb08681d3d0
#
_cell.length_a   1.000
_cell.length_b   1.000
_cell.length_c   1.000
_cell.angle_alpha   90.00
_cell.angle_beta   90.00
_cell.angle_gamma   90.00
#
_symmetry.space_group_name_H-M   'P 1'
#
loop_
_entity.id
_entity.type
_entity.pdbx_description
1 polymer ?
#
loop_
_entity_poly.entity_id
_entity_poly.type
_entity_poly.pdbx_seq_one_letter_code
_entity_poly.pdbx_strand_id
1 'polypeptide(L)' 'MLRVQLFQGHRQLFGGTAAQVVLPGADGDIAVLDCHAPMLCTLLEGHVQIDEARFPVRGGLARVDRNAVTILAA' A
#
# COMPACT_ATOMS: atom_id res chain seq x y z
N MET A 1 2.97 -13.39 -5.86
CA MET A 1 2.56 -12.00 -6.12
C MET A 1 1.67 -11.48 -5.00
N LEU A 2 1.76 -10.20 -4.75
CA LEU A 2 0.88 -9.55 -3.79
C LEU A 2 -0.49 -9.30 -4.42
N ARG A 3 -1.54 -9.46 -3.63
CA ARG A 3 -2.88 -8.99 -3.98
C ARG A 3 -3.06 -7.63 -3.33
N VAL A 4 -3.34 -6.61 -4.13
CA VAL A 4 -3.33 -5.23 -3.66
C VAL A 4 -4.67 -4.59 -3.91
N GLN A 5 -5.18 -3.92 -2.88
CA GLN A 5 -6.35 -3.06 -2.97
C GLN A 5 -6.02 -1.71 -2.38
N LEU A 6 -6.31 -0.66 -3.12
CA LEU A 6 -6.09 0.72 -2.69
C LEU A 6 -7.41 1.47 -2.79
N PHE A 7 -7.86 1.97 -1.65
CA PHE A 7 -9.10 2.74 -1.55
C PHE A 7 -8.81 4.16 -1.08
N GLN A 8 -9.60 5.10 -1.59
CA GLN A 8 -9.65 6.46 -1.07
C GLN A 8 -11.12 6.79 -0.84
N GLY A 9 -11.52 6.83 0.43
CA GLY A 9 -12.94 6.90 0.76
C GLY A 9 -13.69 5.71 0.17
N HIS A 10 -14.69 5.97 -0.63
CA HIS A 10 -15.49 4.93 -1.28
C HIS A 10 -14.94 4.50 -2.63
N ARG A 11 -13.88 5.13 -3.10
CA ARG A 11 -13.32 4.85 -4.42
C ARG A 11 -12.21 3.84 -4.33
N GLN A 12 -12.28 2.82 -5.16
CA GLN A 12 -11.16 1.90 -5.33
C GLN A 12 -10.26 2.45 -6.45
N LEU A 13 -9.05 2.84 -6.09
CA LEU A 13 -8.09 3.39 -7.04
C LEU A 13 -7.29 2.31 -7.74
N PHE A 14 -7.09 1.18 -7.06
CA PHE A 14 -6.36 0.05 -7.63
C PHE A 14 -6.90 -1.25 -7.04
N GLY A 15 -7.00 -2.26 -7.88
CA GLY A 15 -7.32 -3.62 -7.46
C GLY A 15 -6.65 -4.59 -8.42
N GLY A 16 -5.78 -5.44 -7.89
CA GLY A 16 -5.07 -6.39 -8.73
C GLY A 16 -3.87 -6.97 -8.03
N THR A 17 -2.94 -7.50 -8.80
CA THR A 17 -1.72 -8.11 -8.30
C THR A 17 -0.52 -7.24 -8.61
N ALA A 18 0.52 -7.36 -7.78
CA ALA A 18 1.75 -6.63 -7.96
C ALA A 18 2.92 -7.43 -7.43
N ALA A 19 4.11 -7.17 -7.97
CA ALA A 19 5.34 -7.76 -7.47
C ALA A 19 5.84 -7.01 -6.24
N GLN A 20 5.58 -5.70 -6.17
CA GLN A 20 6.10 -4.85 -5.11
C GLN A 20 5.15 -3.69 -4.86
N VAL A 21 5.03 -3.33 -3.57
CA VAL A 21 4.33 -2.11 -3.15
C VAL A 21 5.27 -1.31 -2.29
N VAL A 22 5.37 0.00 -2.54
CA VAL A 22 6.14 0.90 -1.69
C VAL A 22 5.17 1.85 -1.01
N LEU A 23 5.27 1.92 0.31
CA LEU A 23 4.38 2.70 1.17
C LEU A 23 5.14 3.84 1.81
N PRO A 24 4.56 5.06 1.88
CA PRO A 24 5.20 6.17 2.58
C PRO A 24 4.95 6.06 4.09
N GLY A 25 5.83 5.33 4.77
CA GLY A 25 5.74 5.13 6.21
C GLY A 25 6.36 6.26 7.02
N ALA A 26 6.12 6.25 8.34
CA ALA A 26 6.57 7.31 9.23
C ALA A 26 8.10 7.40 9.33
N ASP A 27 8.78 6.26 9.19
CA ASP A 27 10.24 6.21 9.29
C ASP A 27 10.91 6.08 7.93
N GLY A 28 10.19 6.39 6.87
CA GLY A 28 10.67 6.28 5.51
C GLY A 28 9.83 5.29 4.70
N ASP A 29 10.20 5.13 3.45
CA ASP A 29 9.46 4.25 2.57
C ASP A 29 9.62 2.79 2.99
N ILE A 30 8.53 2.05 2.90
CA ILE A 30 8.50 0.62 3.22
C ILE A 30 8.19 -0.14 1.95
N ALA A 31 9.11 -1.01 1.55
CA ALA A 31 8.91 -1.88 0.39
C ALA A 31 8.30 -3.20 0.85
N VAL A 32 7.18 -3.55 0.27
CA VAL A 32 6.47 -4.81 0.55
C VAL A 32 6.65 -5.72 -0.64
N LEU A 33 7.22 -6.89 -0.39
CA LEU A 33 7.44 -7.94 -1.40
C LEU A 33 6.70 -9.20 -0.96
N ASP A 34 6.72 -10.22 -1.81
CA ASP A 34 6.15 -11.51 -1.48
C ASP A 34 6.67 -12.02 -0.14
N CYS A 35 5.80 -12.63 0.63
CA CYS A 35 6.12 -13.24 1.93
C CYS A 35 6.56 -12.21 2.97
N HIS A 36 6.19 -10.94 2.81
CA HIS A 36 6.44 -9.93 3.84
C HIS A 36 5.68 -10.31 5.11
N ALA A 37 6.31 -10.05 6.25
CA ALA A 37 5.68 -10.31 7.55
C ALA A 37 4.39 -9.49 7.69
N PRO A 38 3.40 -9.99 8.44
CA PRO A 38 2.20 -9.21 8.71
C PRO A 38 2.54 -7.87 9.35
N MET A 39 1.85 -6.82 8.90
CA MET A 39 2.18 -5.47 9.32
C MET A 39 0.94 -4.58 9.21
N LEU A 40 0.85 -3.65 10.16
CA LEU A 40 -0.09 -2.53 10.09
C LEU A 40 0.73 -1.25 10.14
N CYS A 41 0.53 -0.38 9.18
CA CYS A 41 1.39 0.77 8.97
C CYS A 41 0.56 2.03 8.77
N THR A 42 0.90 3.10 9.49
CA THR A 42 0.34 4.42 9.25
C THR A 42 1.10 5.06 8.09
N LEU A 43 0.36 5.61 7.15
CA LEU A 43 0.93 6.28 5.99
C LEU A 43 1.02 7.77 6.23
N LEU A 44 2.10 8.36 5.77
CA LEU A 44 2.25 9.81 5.69
C LEU A 44 1.82 10.30 4.33
N GLU A 45 1.78 11.62 4.17
CA GLU A 45 1.58 12.21 2.86
C GLU A 45 2.73 11.83 1.93
N GLY A 46 2.39 11.39 0.73
CA GLY A 46 3.38 10.95 -0.24
C GLY A 46 2.72 10.17 -1.36
N HIS A 47 3.41 9.17 -1.84
CA HIS A 47 2.91 8.31 -2.92
C HIS A 47 2.96 6.85 -2.51
N VAL A 48 1.87 6.13 -2.78
CA VAL A 48 1.88 4.67 -2.77
C VAL A 48 2.29 4.24 -4.18
N GLN A 49 3.32 3.40 -4.26
CA GLN A 49 3.77 2.87 -5.54
C GLN A 49 3.42 1.39 -5.63
N ILE A 50 2.69 1.01 -6.67
CA ILE A 50 2.29 -0.36 -6.93
C ILE A 50 2.92 -0.74 -8.26
N ASP A 51 3.99 -1.53 -8.22
CA ASP A 51 4.88 -1.76 -9.36
C ASP A 51 5.32 -0.42 -9.94
N GLU A 52 4.91 -0.05 -11.15
CA GLU A 52 5.28 1.22 -11.76
C GLU A 52 4.23 2.30 -11.60
N ALA A 53 3.04 1.96 -11.09
CA ALA A 53 1.98 2.93 -10.88
C ALA A 53 2.18 3.66 -9.57
N ARG A 54 1.93 4.97 -9.56
CA ARG A 54 2.07 5.81 -8.37
C ARG A 54 0.79 6.54 -8.11
N PHE A 55 0.39 6.54 -6.83
CA PHE A 55 -0.86 7.15 -6.39
C PHE A 55 -0.56 8.13 -5.26
N PRO A 56 -0.87 9.42 -5.42
CA PRO A 56 -0.68 10.38 -4.33
C PRO A 56 -1.67 10.11 -3.22
N VAL A 57 -1.19 10.15 -1.99
CA VAL A 57 -2.01 9.98 -0.80
C VAL A 57 -1.67 11.06 0.22
N ARG A 58 -2.62 11.40 1.06
CA ARG A 58 -2.42 12.39 2.13
C ARG A 58 -2.26 11.74 3.50
N GLY A 59 -2.08 10.46 3.52
CA GLY A 59 -2.00 9.68 4.72
C GLY A 59 -2.93 8.50 4.63
N GLY A 60 -3.09 7.79 5.73
CA GLY A 60 -3.98 6.64 5.77
C GLY A 60 -3.36 5.48 6.51
N LEU A 61 -3.83 4.30 6.19
CA LEU A 61 -3.46 3.08 6.86
C LEU A 61 -3.25 1.97 5.83
N ALA A 62 -2.23 1.17 6.04
CA ALA A 62 -1.98 0.01 5.19
C ALA A 62 -1.84 -1.24 6.05
N ARG A 63 -2.42 -2.32 5.58
CA ARG A 63 -2.34 -3.63 6.23
C ARG A 63 -1.75 -4.63 5.26
N VAL A 64 -0.78 -5.38 5.73
CA VAL A 64 -0.15 -6.46 4.98
C VAL A 64 -0.38 -7.76 5.75
N ASP A 65 -0.95 -8.76 5.08
CA ASP A 65 -1.17 -10.08 5.67
C ASP A 65 -1.32 -11.10 4.55
N ARG A 66 -0.49 -12.15 4.60
CA ARG A 66 -0.58 -13.29 3.67
C ARG A 66 -0.59 -12.87 2.21
N ASN A 67 0.35 -12.06 1.82
CA ASN A 67 0.46 -11.52 0.45
C ASN A 67 -0.75 -10.69 0.01
N ALA A 68 -1.53 -10.20 0.97
CA ALA A 68 -2.60 -9.25 0.70
C ALA A 68 -2.23 -7.90 1.28
N VAL A 69 -2.30 -6.86 0.48
CA VAL A 69 -2.03 -5.49 0.89
C VAL A 69 -3.30 -4.69 0.70
N THR A 70 -3.82 -4.18 1.80
CA THR A 70 -5.02 -3.35 1.79
C THR A 70 -4.64 -1.96 2.26
N ILE A 71 -4.90 -0.95 1.43
CA ILE A 71 -4.51 0.42 1.70
C ILE A 71 -5.76 1.27 1.73
N LEU A 72 -5.96 1.96 2.85
CA LEU A 72 -7.06 2.90 3.04
C LEU A 72 -6.44 4.29 3.12
N ALA A 73 -6.48 5.01 2.00
CA ALA A 73 -5.89 6.33 1.91
C ALA A 73 -6.89 7.41 2.31
N ALA A 74 -6.36 8.42 2.93
CA ALA A 74 -7.12 9.62 3.21
C ALA A 74 -7.11 10.57 2.02
#